data_7a6abbb3ae254d87b4208ebaee3b02b4
#
_entry.id   7a6abbb3ae254d87b4208ebaee3b02b4
#
_cell.length_a   1.000
_cell.length_b   1.000
_cell.length_c   1.000
_cell.angle_alpha   90.00
_cell.angle_beta   90.00
_cell.angle_gamma   90.00
#
_symmetry.space_group_name_H-M   'P 1'
#
loop_
_entity.id
_entity.type
_entity.pdbx_description
1 polymer ?
#
loop_
_entity_poly.entity_id
_entity_poly.type
_entity_poly.pdbx_seq_one_letter_code
_entity_poly.pdbx_strand_id
1 'polypeptide(L)'
;FGCLVGSEMCIRDSLDRARRIIGDVDEAEAAVSSVTNAPRGHLRITAPSTFSYRHISPHLPIFREMYPDVEVEMIISDNELNLVENNIDLAIRIALMRDSSLISRKLASNPRAMVASPDYLKKKGKPIHPDDLDKHDIISFQLGSPYNEWHFLVDNKPKVFTAKGMLQLNHGDAILRSCINNGGICMLSRFVVGRHIASGTLT
;
A
#
# COMPACT_ATOMS: atom_id res chain seq x y z
N PHE A 1 37.44 -5.24 17.78
CA PHE A 1 35.99 -4.94 17.85
C PHE A 1 35.26 -5.37 16.58
N GLY A 2 35.23 -6.66 16.28
CA GLY A 2 34.63 -7.16 15.04
C GLY A 2 33.72 -8.41 15.19
N CYS A 3 33.29 -8.77 16.41
CA CYS A 3 32.64 -10.06 16.63
C CYS A 3 31.19 -9.99 17.15
N LEU A 4 30.60 -8.83 17.40
CA LEU A 4 29.27 -8.73 18.00
C LEU A 4 28.13 -8.59 16.98
N VAL A 5 28.38 -7.98 15.81
CA VAL A 5 27.33 -7.78 14.79
C VAL A 5 26.93 -9.11 14.10
N GLY A 6 27.85 -10.04 13.95
CA GLY A 6 27.55 -11.36 13.36
C GLY A 6 26.72 -12.27 14.27
N SER A 7 26.89 -12.18 15.59
CA SER A 7 26.17 -13.01 16.55
C SER A 7 24.72 -12.56 16.75
N GLU A 8 24.41 -11.29 16.73
CA GLU A 8 23.03 -10.78 16.83
C GLU A 8 22.18 -11.16 15.62
N MET A 9 22.76 -11.11 14.42
CA MET A 9 22.09 -11.52 13.18
C MET A 9 21.83 -13.03 13.17
N CYS A 10 22.79 -13.86 13.61
CA CYS A 10 22.61 -15.30 13.73
C CYS A 10 21.59 -15.67 14.81
N ILE A 11 21.52 -14.94 15.92
CA ILE A 11 20.55 -15.19 16.99
C ILE A 11 19.14 -14.87 16.51
N ARG A 12 18.95 -13.75 15.81
CA ARG A 12 17.65 -13.35 15.24
C ARG A 12 17.16 -14.34 14.19
N ASP A 13 18.03 -14.73 13.24
CA ASP A 13 17.71 -15.75 12.23
C ASP A 13 17.36 -17.11 12.86
N SER A 14 18.10 -17.52 13.89
CA SER A 14 17.84 -18.75 14.64
C SER A 14 16.51 -18.67 15.41
N LEU A 15 16.17 -17.52 15.99
CA LEU A 15 14.91 -17.29 16.69
C LEU A 15 13.71 -17.36 15.73
N ASP A 16 13.84 -16.75 14.56
CA ASP A 16 12.78 -16.75 13.54
C ASP A 16 12.57 -18.15 12.94
N ARG A 17 13.64 -18.95 12.84
CA ARG A 17 13.54 -20.37 12.45
C ARG A 17 12.90 -21.23 13.55
N ALA A 18 13.26 -21.00 14.81
CA ALA A 18 12.67 -21.71 15.94
C ALA A 18 11.16 -21.42 16.07
N ARG A 19 10.75 -20.17 15.92
CA ARG A 19 9.33 -19.79 15.90
C ARG A 19 8.54 -20.47 14.78
N ARG A 20 9.15 -20.62 13.59
CA ARG A 20 8.53 -21.36 12.48
C ARG A 20 8.31 -22.82 12.83
N ILE A 21 9.34 -23.49 13.34
CA ILE A 21 9.24 -24.91 13.71
C ILE A 21 8.15 -25.14 14.76
N ILE A 22 8.05 -24.23 15.73
CA ILE A 22 6.97 -24.27 16.74
C ILE A 22 5.61 -24.08 16.07
N GLY A 23 5.47 -23.10 15.16
CA GLY A 23 4.24 -22.88 14.41
C GLY A 23 3.82 -24.09 13.55
N ASP A 24 4.76 -24.74 12.87
CA ASP A 24 4.51 -25.94 12.07
C ASP A 24 4.06 -27.12 12.95
N VAL A 25 4.60 -27.25 14.17
CA VAL A 25 4.16 -28.26 15.15
C VAL A 25 2.75 -27.95 15.65
N ASP A 26 2.45 -26.68 15.98
CA ASP A 26 1.12 -26.25 16.42
C ASP A 26 0.07 -26.48 15.32
N GLU A 27 0.43 -26.23 14.05
CA GLU A 27 -0.44 -26.49 12.89
C GLU A 27 -0.69 -28.00 12.70
N ALA A 28 0.34 -28.83 12.85
CA ALA A 28 0.21 -30.27 12.78
C ALA A 28 -0.67 -30.83 13.92
N GLU A 29 -0.52 -30.30 15.14
CA GLU A 29 -1.38 -30.67 16.29
C GLU A 29 -2.83 -30.19 16.06
N ALA A 30 -3.06 -28.99 15.52
CA ALA A 30 -4.39 -28.47 15.21
C ALA A 30 -5.08 -29.30 14.12
N ALA A 31 -4.34 -29.80 13.14
CA ALA A 31 -4.87 -30.67 12.08
C ALA A 31 -5.34 -32.04 12.61
N VAL A 32 -4.74 -32.52 13.70
CA VAL A 32 -5.10 -33.80 14.34
C VAL A 32 -6.20 -33.64 15.38
N SER A 33 -6.27 -32.48 16.07
CA SER A 33 -7.27 -32.21 17.09
C SER A 33 -8.52 -31.55 16.50
N SER A 34 -9.51 -32.35 16.12
CA SER A 34 -10.83 -31.91 15.64
C SER A 34 -11.72 -31.20 16.71
N VAL A 35 -11.18 -30.79 17.83
CA VAL A 35 -11.98 -30.43 19.03
C VAL A 35 -12.07 -28.92 19.32
N THR A 36 -11.21 -28.07 18.75
CA THR A 36 -11.34 -26.61 18.94
C THR A 36 -10.93 -25.86 17.69
N ASN A 37 -11.95 -25.45 16.91
CA ASN A 37 -11.78 -24.62 15.69
C ASN A 37 -11.49 -23.13 15.99
N ALA A 38 -10.96 -22.77 17.14
CA ALA A 38 -10.58 -21.38 17.42
C ALA A 38 -9.23 -21.08 16.74
N PRO A 39 -9.17 -20.09 15.84
CA PRO A 39 -7.90 -19.66 15.24
C PRO A 39 -6.90 -19.25 16.31
N ARG A 40 -5.66 -19.76 16.22
CA ARG A 40 -4.56 -19.44 17.13
C ARG A 40 -3.23 -19.42 16.39
N GLY A 41 -2.22 -18.78 16.95
CA GLY A 41 -0.87 -18.72 16.40
C GLY A 41 -0.48 -17.33 15.94
N HIS A 42 0.54 -17.24 15.09
CA HIS A 42 1.11 -15.99 14.62
C HIS A 42 0.70 -15.72 13.16
N LEU A 43 0.16 -14.52 12.89
CA LEU A 43 -0.25 -14.06 11.57
C LEU A 43 0.61 -12.86 11.16
N ARG A 44 1.51 -13.06 10.19
CA ARG A 44 2.39 -12.01 9.67
C ARG A 44 1.87 -11.47 8.34
N ILE A 45 1.44 -10.21 8.34
CA ILE A 45 0.81 -9.59 7.18
C ILE A 45 1.60 -8.39 6.67
N THR A 46 1.51 -8.10 5.38
CA THR A 46 2.05 -6.86 4.81
C THR A 46 1.02 -6.14 3.95
N ALA A 47 1.05 -4.80 4.01
CA ALA A 47 0.18 -3.96 3.20
C ALA A 47 0.80 -2.58 2.95
N PRO A 48 0.33 -1.84 1.89
CA PRO A 48 0.77 -0.49 1.61
C PRO A 48 0.39 0.47 2.74
N SER A 49 1.24 1.46 2.99
CA SER A 49 1.14 2.35 4.16
C SER A 49 -0.19 3.10 4.25
N THR A 50 -0.59 3.82 3.21
CA THR A 50 -1.84 4.58 3.21
C THR A 50 -3.08 3.68 3.39
N PHE A 51 -3.06 2.48 2.77
CA PHE A 51 -4.16 1.52 2.93
C PHE A 51 -4.20 0.94 4.34
N SER A 52 -3.05 0.61 4.89
CA SER A 52 -2.91 0.10 6.25
C SER A 52 -3.51 1.05 7.28
N TYR A 53 -3.10 2.32 7.25
CA TYR A 53 -3.59 3.33 8.21
C TYR A 53 -5.09 3.59 8.11
N ARG A 54 -5.65 3.54 6.90
CA ARG A 54 -7.05 3.91 6.68
C ARG A 54 -8.03 2.75 6.82
N HIS A 55 -7.60 1.54 6.47
CA HIS A 55 -8.52 0.40 6.29
C HIS A 55 -8.14 -0.85 7.08
N ILE A 56 -6.92 -1.00 7.57
CA ILE A 56 -6.52 -2.18 8.34
C ILE A 56 -6.38 -1.83 9.82
N SER A 57 -5.49 -0.91 10.16
CA SER A 57 -5.16 -0.59 11.55
C SER A 57 -6.37 -0.24 12.42
N PRO A 58 -7.41 0.47 11.94
CA PRO A 58 -8.60 0.74 12.75
C PRO A 58 -9.40 -0.51 13.11
N HIS A 59 -9.24 -1.61 12.37
CA HIS A 59 -9.97 -2.85 12.60
C HIS A 59 -9.17 -3.91 13.37
N LEU A 60 -7.87 -3.72 13.57
CA LEU A 60 -7.04 -4.65 14.33
C LEU A 60 -7.50 -4.87 15.79
N PRO A 61 -7.96 -3.83 16.54
CA PRO A 61 -8.50 -4.06 17.87
C PRO A 61 -9.71 -4.99 17.88
N ILE A 62 -10.64 -4.81 16.94
CA ILE A 62 -11.83 -5.66 16.80
C ILE A 62 -11.42 -7.10 16.42
N PHE A 63 -10.46 -7.25 15.50
CA PHE A 63 -9.93 -8.57 15.14
C PHE A 63 -9.32 -9.29 16.34
N ARG A 64 -8.56 -8.59 17.18
CA ARG A 64 -7.97 -9.14 18.39
C ARG A 64 -9.03 -9.58 19.43
N GLU A 65 -10.14 -8.85 19.54
CA GLU A 65 -11.27 -9.24 20.41
C GLU A 65 -11.94 -10.52 19.92
N MET A 66 -12.09 -10.68 18.59
CA MET A 66 -12.69 -11.87 17.97
C MET A 66 -11.77 -13.10 18.01
N TYR A 67 -10.45 -12.88 17.96
CA TYR A 67 -9.43 -13.94 17.88
C TYR A 67 -8.31 -13.67 18.88
N PRO A 68 -8.55 -13.84 20.19
CA PRO A 68 -7.61 -13.45 21.25
C PRO A 68 -6.30 -14.26 21.23
N ASP A 69 -6.33 -15.49 20.67
CA ASP A 69 -5.19 -16.39 20.59
C ASP A 69 -4.37 -16.22 19.29
N VAL A 70 -4.73 -15.21 18.45
CA VAL A 70 -3.97 -14.88 17.25
C VAL A 70 -3.10 -13.64 17.50
N GLU A 71 -1.79 -13.82 17.45
CA GLU A 71 -0.82 -12.72 17.44
C GLU A 71 -0.71 -12.18 16.02
N VAL A 72 -0.89 -10.85 15.82
CA VAL A 72 -0.78 -10.21 14.51
C VAL A 72 0.47 -9.35 14.45
N GLU A 73 1.37 -9.67 13.51
CA GLU A 73 2.50 -8.82 13.12
C GLU A 73 2.21 -8.16 11.76
N MET A 74 2.21 -6.84 11.73
CA MET A 74 1.93 -6.10 10.50
C MET A 74 3.14 -5.32 10.01
N ILE A 75 3.66 -5.69 8.82
CA ILE A 75 4.74 -5.00 8.12
C ILE A 75 4.13 -4.02 7.12
N ILE A 76 4.22 -2.73 7.43
CA ILE A 76 3.72 -1.67 6.57
C ILE A 76 4.82 -1.27 5.58
N SER A 77 4.59 -1.53 4.29
CA SER A 77 5.57 -1.25 3.24
C SER A 77 4.91 -0.99 1.89
N ASP A 78 5.33 0.12 1.24
CA ASP A 78 4.92 0.43 -0.13
C ASP A 78 5.82 -0.28 -1.17
N ASN A 79 6.92 -0.89 -0.74
CA ASN A 79 7.78 -1.71 -1.58
C ASN A 79 7.25 -3.15 -1.67
N GLU A 80 7.50 -3.81 -2.80
CA GLU A 80 7.26 -5.24 -2.94
C GLU A 80 8.30 -6.00 -2.08
N LEU A 81 7.79 -6.77 -1.12
CA LEU A 81 8.60 -7.66 -0.29
C LEU A 81 8.50 -9.08 -0.85
N ASN A 82 9.59 -9.83 -0.80
CA ASN A 82 9.55 -11.26 -1.05
C ASN A 82 8.85 -11.94 0.13
N LEU A 83 7.65 -12.51 -0.13
CA LEU A 83 6.80 -13.04 0.92
C LEU A 83 7.44 -14.24 1.61
N VAL A 84 8.08 -15.11 0.84
CA VAL A 84 8.73 -16.33 1.37
C VAL A 84 9.95 -15.98 2.23
N GLU A 85 10.85 -15.15 1.71
CA GLU A 85 12.05 -14.75 2.46
C GLU A 85 11.74 -13.98 3.73
N ASN A 86 10.64 -13.21 3.74
CA ASN A 86 10.22 -12.43 4.90
C ASN A 86 9.19 -13.15 5.76
N ASN A 87 8.87 -14.42 5.49
CA ASN A 87 7.88 -15.22 6.22
C ASN A 87 6.52 -14.51 6.36
N ILE A 88 6.01 -13.98 5.27
CA ILE A 88 4.75 -13.26 5.23
C ILE A 88 3.64 -14.23 4.81
N ASP A 89 2.63 -14.42 5.66
CA ASP A 89 1.50 -15.30 5.41
C ASP A 89 0.50 -14.68 4.45
N LEU A 90 0.29 -13.36 4.58
CA LEU A 90 -0.68 -12.62 3.77
C LEU A 90 -0.14 -11.26 3.32
N ALA A 91 -0.25 -10.98 2.03
CA ALA A 91 0.07 -9.67 1.47
C ALA A 91 -1.17 -9.01 0.86
N ILE A 92 -1.49 -7.80 1.31
CA ILE A 92 -2.46 -6.94 0.62
C ILE A 92 -1.67 -6.02 -0.30
N ARG A 93 -2.02 -6.00 -1.60
CA ARG A 93 -1.31 -5.20 -2.60
C ARG A 93 -2.28 -4.40 -3.47
N ILE A 94 -1.85 -3.20 -3.84
CA ILE A 94 -2.52 -2.35 -4.80
C ILE A 94 -1.64 -2.34 -6.04
N ALA A 95 -1.87 -3.28 -6.94
CA ALA A 95 -1.07 -3.45 -8.14
C ALA A 95 -1.86 -4.18 -9.23
N LEU A 96 -1.36 -4.14 -10.45
CA LEU A 96 -1.74 -5.11 -11.48
C LEU A 96 -1.01 -6.41 -11.15
N MET A 97 -1.78 -7.49 -11.02
CA MET A 97 -1.21 -8.80 -10.72
C MET A 97 -0.34 -9.26 -11.90
N ARG A 98 0.87 -9.71 -11.58
CA ARG A 98 1.77 -10.41 -12.50
C ARG A 98 1.62 -11.91 -12.28
N ASP A 99 1.97 -12.69 -13.29
CA ASP A 99 2.03 -14.14 -13.16
C ASP A 99 3.00 -14.53 -12.04
N SER A 100 2.53 -15.31 -11.10
CA SER A 100 3.31 -15.81 -9.96
C SER A 100 2.75 -17.14 -9.48
N SER A 101 3.54 -17.91 -8.73
CA SER A 101 3.10 -19.14 -8.07
C SER A 101 2.22 -18.88 -6.83
N LEU A 102 2.04 -17.63 -6.43
CA LEU A 102 1.26 -17.27 -5.26
C LEU A 102 -0.24 -17.28 -5.57
N ILE A 103 -1.04 -17.73 -4.62
CA ILE A 103 -2.49 -17.66 -4.71
C ILE A 103 -2.92 -16.21 -4.46
N SER A 104 -3.71 -15.65 -5.38
CA SER A 104 -4.20 -14.29 -5.24
C SER A 104 -5.71 -14.20 -5.36
N ARG A 105 -6.32 -13.31 -4.59
CA ARG A 105 -7.74 -12.99 -4.63
C ARG A 105 -7.95 -11.48 -4.79
N LYS A 106 -8.68 -11.07 -5.81
CA LYS A 106 -9.08 -9.67 -5.97
C LYS A 106 -10.10 -9.30 -4.90
N LEU A 107 -9.78 -8.31 -4.08
CA LEU A 107 -10.66 -7.81 -3.03
C LEU A 107 -11.60 -6.71 -3.56
N ALA A 108 -11.05 -5.74 -4.30
CA ALA A 108 -11.81 -4.60 -4.83
C ALA A 108 -11.13 -4.00 -6.07
N SER A 109 -11.85 -3.14 -6.77
CA SER A 109 -11.28 -2.23 -7.75
C SER A 109 -10.69 -1.01 -7.03
N ASN A 110 -9.59 -0.48 -7.57
CA ASN A 110 -8.95 0.72 -7.03
C ASN A 110 -8.92 1.83 -8.10
N PRO A 111 -10.03 2.53 -8.32
CA PRO A 111 -10.05 3.65 -9.26
C PRO A 111 -9.17 4.79 -8.72
N ARG A 112 -8.49 5.49 -9.65
CA ARG A 112 -7.67 6.66 -9.36
C ARG A 112 -8.41 7.91 -9.79
N ALA A 113 -8.10 9.04 -9.15
CA ALA A 113 -8.60 10.36 -9.52
C ALA A 113 -7.43 11.34 -9.63
N MET A 114 -7.42 12.12 -10.67
CA MET A 114 -6.58 13.29 -10.82
C MET A 114 -7.21 14.43 -10.04
N VAL A 115 -6.44 15.09 -9.18
CA VAL A 115 -6.93 16.12 -8.27
C VAL A 115 -5.92 17.25 -8.11
N ALA A 116 -6.47 18.44 -7.78
CA ALA A 116 -5.70 19.61 -7.36
C ALA A 116 -6.52 20.39 -6.32
N SER A 117 -5.86 21.30 -5.60
CA SER A 117 -6.59 22.26 -4.75
C SER A 117 -7.30 23.32 -5.60
N PRO A 118 -8.47 23.82 -5.17
CA PRO A 118 -9.16 24.90 -5.87
C PRO A 118 -8.30 26.16 -6.04
N ASP A 119 -7.49 26.50 -5.05
CA ASP A 119 -6.63 27.69 -5.11
C ASP A 119 -5.49 27.53 -6.10
N TYR A 120 -4.93 26.35 -6.27
CA TYR A 120 -3.97 26.07 -7.32
C TYR A 120 -4.61 26.28 -8.70
N LEU A 121 -5.80 25.72 -8.92
CA LEU A 121 -6.49 25.83 -10.20
C LEU A 121 -6.94 27.27 -10.52
N LYS A 122 -7.27 28.09 -9.51
CA LYS A 122 -7.53 29.53 -9.72
C LYS A 122 -6.31 30.26 -10.25
N LYS A 123 -5.11 29.88 -9.84
CA LYS A 123 -3.86 30.52 -10.26
C LYS A 123 -3.36 30.04 -11.62
N LYS A 124 -3.45 28.74 -11.87
CA LYS A 124 -2.80 28.09 -13.02
C LYS A 124 -3.77 27.70 -14.13
N GLY A 125 -5.08 27.81 -13.89
CA GLY A 125 -6.11 27.30 -14.78
C GLY A 125 -6.43 25.84 -14.51
N LYS A 126 -7.55 25.38 -15.09
CA LYS A 126 -7.99 23.97 -15.00
C LYS A 126 -7.60 23.26 -16.30
N PRO A 127 -6.84 22.15 -16.26
CA PRO A 127 -6.56 21.37 -17.46
C PRO A 127 -7.86 20.77 -18.00
N ILE A 128 -8.09 20.88 -19.30
CA ILE A 128 -9.25 20.32 -20.00
C ILE A 128 -8.83 19.07 -20.78
N HIS A 129 -7.61 19.06 -21.26
CA HIS A 129 -7.04 17.96 -22.04
C HIS A 129 -5.77 17.42 -21.36
N PRO A 130 -5.43 16.13 -21.49
CA PRO A 130 -4.19 15.59 -20.91
C PRO A 130 -2.91 16.32 -21.32
N ASP A 131 -2.87 16.91 -22.53
CA ASP A 131 -1.71 17.69 -22.98
C ASP A 131 -1.55 19.04 -22.25
N ASP A 132 -2.60 19.53 -21.58
CA ASP A 132 -2.48 20.72 -20.76
C ASP A 132 -1.64 20.47 -19.51
N LEU A 133 -1.51 19.21 -19.08
CA LEU A 133 -0.73 18.82 -17.91
C LEU A 133 0.75 19.20 -18.02
N ASP A 134 1.29 19.32 -19.22
CA ASP A 134 2.67 19.78 -19.46
C ASP A 134 2.91 21.23 -18.98
N LYS A 135 1.82 22.02 -18.82
CA LYS A 135 1.86 23.41 -18.34
C LYS A 135 1.63 23.52 -16.84
N HIS A 136 1.38 22.40 -16.16
CA HIS A 136 1.05 22.37 -14.74
C HIS A 136 2.20 21.80 -13.89
N ASP A 137 2.20 22.22 -12.63
CA ASP A 137 3.08 21.63 -11.63
C ASP A 137 2.52 20.25 -11.27
N ILE A 138 3.27 19.19 -11.54
CA ILE A 138 2.87 17.81 -11.27
C ILE A 138 3.55 17.33 -9.98
N ILE A 139 2.78 16.72 -9.10
CA ILE A 139 3.28 15.98 -7.95
C ILE A 139 3.23 14.51 -8.32
N SER A 140 4.38 13.88 -8.45
CA SER A 140 4.51 12.50 -8.92
C SER A 140 5.06 11.58 -7.83
N PHE A 141 4.89 10.29 -8.04
CA PHE A 141 5.67 9.31 -7.31
C PHE A 141 7.14 9.36 -7.76
N GLN A 142 8.03 8.72 -7.00
CA GLN A 142 9.44 8.60 -7.37
C GLN A 142 9.60 8.03 -8.78
N LEU A 143 10.70 8.38 -9.42
CA LEU A 143 11.02 7.94 -10.78
C LEU A 143 10.99 6.40 -10.87
N GLY A 144 10.43 5.89 -11.98
CA GLY A 144 10.25 4.46 -12.19
C GLY A 144 9.01 3.85 -11.54
N SER A 145 8.24 4.61 -10.75
CA SER A 145 6.98 4.14 -10.20
C SER A 145 5.93 3.92 -11.28
N PRO A 146 5.25 2.76 -11.33
CA PRO A 146 4.16 2.52 -12.28
C PRO A 146 2.97 3.45 -12.05
N TYR A 147 2.87 4.08 -10.88
CA TYR A 147 1.83 5.06 -10.57
C TYR A 147 2.01 6.39 -11.30
N ASN A 148 3.14 6.63 -11.96
CA ASN A 148 3.38 7.82 -12.78
C ASN A 148 2.79 7.71 -14.20
N GLU A 149 2.33 6.55 -14.62
CA GLU A 149 1.56 6.41 -15.85
C GLU A 149 0.09 6.72 -15.58
N TRP A 150 -0.39 7.84 -16.13
CA TRP A 150 -1.76 8.30 -16.02
C TRP A 150 -2.50 7.99 -17.31
N HIS A 151 -3.45 7.06 -17.23
CA HIS A 151 -4.22 6.62 -18.38
C HIS A 151 -5.52 7.40 -18.49
N PHE A 152 -5.75 7.98 -19.65
CA PHE A 152 -6.94 8.75 -20.01
C PHE A 152 -7.64 8.13 -21.22
N LEU A 153 -8.91 8.43 -21.38
CA LEU A 153 -9.67 8.23 -22.61
C LEU A 153 -9.98 9.59 -23.22
N VAL A 154 -9.46 9.84 -24.43
CA VAL A 154 -9.69 11.04 -25.20
C VAL A 154 -10.34 10.60 -26.51
N ASP A 155 -11.55 11.05 -26.80
CA ASP A 155 -12.34 10.64 -27.98
C ASP A 155 -12.38 9.11 -28.15
N ASN A 156 -12.61 8.38 -27.05
CA ASN A 156 -12.61 6.91 -26.96
C ASN A 156 -11.26 6.23 -27.32
N LYS A 157 -10.18 7.00 -27.40
CA LYS A 157 -8.83 6.46 -27.63
C LYS A 157 -8.02 6.53 -26.34
N PRO A 158 -7.26 5.48 -26.01
CA PRO A 158 -6.38 5.50 -24.85
C PRO A 158 -5.25 6.50 -25.06
N LYS A 159 -5.00 7.33 -24.06
CA LYS A 159 -3.88 8.27 -24.00
C LYS A 159 -3.19 8.14 -22.67
N VAL A 160 -1.87 8.04 -22.68
CA VAL A 160 -1.05 7.96 -21.47
C VAL A 160 -0.26 9.24 -21.29
N PHE A 161 -0.34 9.82 -20.10
CA PHE A 161 0.51 10.90 -19.65
C PHE A 161 1.49 10.36 -18.63
N THR A 162 2.79 10.50 -18.87
CA THR A 162 3.83 10.12 -17.91
C THR A 162 4.12 11.28 -16.99
N ALA A 163 3.65 11.17 -15.74
CA ALA A 163 3.82 12.22 -14.74
C ALA A 163 5.30 12.37 -14.35
N LYS A 164 5.86 13.54 -14.65
CA LYS A 164 7.22 13.94 -14.29
C LYS A 164 7.13 15.29 -13.58
N GLY A 165 7.14 15.26 -12.25
CA GLY A 165 7.06 16.48 -11.44
C GLY A 165 8.43 16.89 -10.89
N MET A 166 8.57 18.18 -10.59
CA MET A 166 9.69 18.68 -9.79
C MET A 166 9.58 18.23 -8.33
N LEU A 167 8.37 17.92 -7.87
CA LEU A 167 8.10 17.34 -6.56
C LEU A 167 7.78 15.86 -6.72
N GLN A 168 8.70 15.00 -6.24
CA GLN A 168 8.59 13.55 -6.31
C GLN A 168 8.63 12.96 -4.90
N LEU A 169 7.63 12.17 -4.56
CA LEU A 169 7.44 11.58 -3.24
C LEU A 169 7.15 10.09 -3.36
N ASN A 170 7.52 9.31 -2.36
CA ASN A 170 7.29 7.86 -2.35
C ASN A 170 6.07 7.43 -1.53
N HIS A 171 5.31 8.39 -0.99
CA HIS A 171 4.22 8.11 -0.06
C HIS A 171 2.94 8.85 -0.45
N GLY A 172 1.82 8.11 -0.57
CA GLY A 172 0.54 8.67 -1.05
C GLY A 172 -0.02 9.79 -0.18
N ASP A 173 0.09 9.72 1.16
CA ASP A 173 -0.38 10.79 2.04
C ASP A 173 0.51 12.04 1.97
N ALA A 174 1.82 11.88 1.70
CA ALA A 174 2.70 13.02 1.48
C ALA A 174 2.33 13.76 0.18
N ILE A 175 2.05 13.02 -0.90
CA ILE A 175 1.55 13.57 -2.18
C ILE A 175 0.22 14.30 -1.94
N LEU A 176 -0.72 13.66 -1.22
CA LEU A 176 -2.01 14.27 -0.88
C LEU A 176 -1.84 15.60 -0.13
N ARG A 177 -1.00 15.63 0.90
CA ARG A 177 -0.75 16.83 1.69
C ARG A 177 -0.13 17.96 0.86
N SER A 178 0.83 17.63 -0.02
CA SER A 178 1.42 18.61 -0.94
C SER A 178 0.37 19.17 -1.90
N CYS A 179 -0.51 18.32 -2.43
CA CYS A 179 -1.59 18.73 -3.32
C CYS A 179 -2.59 19.68 -2.64
N ILE A 180 -3.03 19.35 -1.41
CA ILE A 180 -3.93 20.20 -0.61
C ILE A 180 -3.30 21.59 -0.36
N ASN A 181 -1.98 21.65 -0.18
CA ASN A 181 -1.23 22.87 0.06
C ASN A 181 -0.76 23.56 -1.24
N ASN A 182 -1.52 23.45 -2.32
CA ASN A 182 -1.30 24.12 -3.59
C ASN A 182 -0.01 23.70 -4.35
N GLY A 183 0.52 22.50 -4.06
CA GLY A 183 1.77 22.03 -4.68
C GLY A 183 1.62 21.60 -6.14
N GLY A 184 0.40 21.47 -6.66
CA GLY A 184 0.16 21.06 -8.04
C GLY A 184 -0.95 20.01 -8.20
N ILE A 185 -0.92 19.33 -9.35
CA ILE A 185 -1.85 18.27 -9.71
C ILE A 185 -1.21 16.91 -9.37
N CYS A 186 -1.97 16.01 -8.79
CA CYS A 186 -1.57 14.63 -8.57
C CYS A 186 -2.66 13.64 -8.98
N MET A 187 -2.29 12.36 -9.16
CA MET A 187 -3.23 11.27 -9.35
C MET A 187 -3.06 10.23 -8.25
N LEU A 188 -4.10 10.06 -7.44
CA LEU A 188 -4.12 9.16 -6.30
C LEU A 188 -5.34 8.23 -6.34
N SER A 189 -5.28 7.15 -5.58
CA SER A 189 -6.41 6.25 -5.39
C SER A 189 -7.61 6.98 -4.80
N ARG A 190 -8.80 6.65 -5.29
CA ARG A 190 -10.03 7.35 -4.86
C ARG A 190 -10.33 7.17 -3.36
N PHE A 191 -9.93 6.07 -2.76
CA PHE A 191 -10.05 5.88 -1.30
C PHE A 191 -9.19 6.87 -0.50
N VAL A 192 -8.13 7.44 -1.10
CA VAL A 192 -7.27 8.47 -0.49
C VAL A 192 -7.90 9.85 -0.59
N VAL A 193 -8.37 10.22 -1.79
CA VAL A 193 -8.82 11.59 -2.09
C VAL A 193 -10.33 11.81 -1.96
N GLY A 194 -11.13 10.75 -1.89
CA GLY A 194 -12.59 10.82 -1.99
C GLY A 194 -13.23 11.76 -0.97
N ARG A 195 -12.81 11.72 0.30
CA ARG A 195 -13.31 12.63 1.34
C ARG A 195 -12.93 14.10 1.08
N HIS A 196 -11.76 14.34 0.48
CA HIS A 196 -11.28 15.69 0.16
C HIS A 196 -11.99 16.26 -1.06
N ILE A 197 -12.41 15.40 -2.01
CA ILE A 197 -13.28 15.80 -3.12
C ILE A 197 -14.67 16.13 -2.57
N ALA A 198 -15.24 15.28 -1.71
CA ALA A 198 -16.56 15.50 -1.12
C ALA A 198 -16.65 16.78 -0.26
N SER A 199 -15.57 17.14 0.43
CA SER A 199 -15.49 18.38 1.22
C SER A 199 -15.12 19.63 0.41
N GLY A 200 -14.81 19.50 -0.89
CA GLY A 200 -14.34 20.60 -1.72
C GLY A 200 -12.89 21.05 -1.45
N THR A 201 -12.15 20.35 -0.59
CA THR A 201 -10.73 20.64 -0.34
C THR A 201 -9.87 20.32 -1.57
N LEU A 202 -10.31 19.37 -2.37
CA LEU A 202 -9.75 19.01 -3.69
C LEU A 202 -10.85 18.95 -4.73
N THR A 203 -10.46 19.16 -5.97
CA THR A 203 -11.36 19.06 -7.13
C THR A 203 -10.66 18.35 -8.27
#